data_686c39744af98fbc444e14083452960c
#
_entry.id   686c39744af98fbc444e14083452960c
#
_cell.length_a   1.000
_cell.length_b   1.000
_cell.length_c   1.000
_cell.angle_alpha   90.00
_cell.angle_beta   90.00
_cell.angle_gamma   90.00
#
_symmetry.space_group_name_H-M   'P 1'
#
loop_
_entity.id
_entity.type
_entity.pdbx_description
1 polymer ?
#
loop_
_entity_poly.entity_id
_entity_poly.type
_entity_poly.pdbx_seq_one_letter_code
_entity_poly.pdbx_strand_id
1 'polypeptide(L)'
;MTTTLDKTNQRILVVDDEASISELISTSLRFVGFDVRTAANGAEALRVAEDFKPHAMVLDVMLPDLDGFEVCKKIRNEGVDTGVLFLTAKDGMDDKVKGLTLGGDDYMTKPFSLEELVARLRALLRRTGVDQIAIDDEKMRFADLELDEATHEVRRAGELLDLSPTEFALLRYLIINADRVVSKAQILDHVWQYDFRGDMGIVETYISYLRKKIDAFDPPLIHTVRGVGYRLRMPPK
;
A
#
# COMPACT_ATOMS: atom_id res chain seq x y z
N MET A 1 24.95 -17.35 5.97
CA MET A 1 24.80 -17.03 4.55
C MET A 1 23.66 -16.05 4.44
N THR A 2 23.97 -14.80 4.24
CA THR A 2 23.02 -13.68 4.23
C THR A 2 22.27 -13.72 2.89
N THR A 3 21.00 -14.09 2.92
CA THR A 3 20.15 -14.04 1.73
C THR A 3 20.00 -12.56 1.35
N THR A 4 20.66 -12.18 0.29
CA THR A 4 20.50 -10.87 -0.35
C THR A 4 19.09 -10.84 -0.89
N LEU A 5 18.20 -10.02 -0.29
CA LEU A 5 16.93 -9.66 -0.85
C LEU A 5 17.20 -9.05 -2.23
N ASP A 6 16.75 -9.72 -3.26
CA ASP A 6 16.78 -9.22 -4.64
C ASP A 6 16.00 -7.90 -4.65
N LYS A 7 16.73 -6.79 -4.73
CA LYS A 7 16.12 -5.46 -4.84
C LYS A 7 15.37 -5.42 -6.16
N THR A 8 14.05 -5.46 -6.10
CA THR A 8 13.22 -5.13 -7.26
C THR A 8 13.64 -3.74 -7.74
N ASN A 9 14.26 -3.67 -8.92
CA ASN A 9 14.76 -2.43 -9.51
C ASN A 9 13.60 -1.58 -10.08
N GLN A 10 12.50 -1.49 -9.32
CA GLN A 10 11.29 -0.76 -9.72
C GLN A 10 11.52 0.73 -9.57
N ARG A 11 11.47 1.44 -10.69
CA ARG A 11 11.73 2.87 -10.80
C ARG A 11 10.44 3.66 -10.65
N ILE A 12 10.44 4.59 -9.70
CA ILE A 12 9.32 5.48 -9.42
C ILE A 12 9.75 6.93 -9.62
N LEU A 13 8.96 7.71 -10.35
CA LEU A 13 9.13 9.15 -10.45
C LEU A 13 8.08 9.85 -9.59
N VAL A 14 8.53 10.69 -8.66
CA VAL A 14 7.67 11.52 -7.80
C VAL A 14 7.71 12.94 -8.32
N VAL A 15 6.54 13.51 -8.65
CA VAL A 15 6.37 14.84 -9.20
C VAL A 15 5.44 15.65 -8.31
N ASP A 16 6.00 16.61 -7.59
CA ASP A 16 5.27 17.49 -6.68
C ASP A 16 6.12 18.75 -6.48
N ASP A 17 5.55 19.96 -6.60
CA ASP A 17 6.24 21.22 -6.43
C ASP A 17 6.49 21.57 -4.96
N GLU A 18 5.76 20.95 -4.04
CA GLU A 18 6.01 21.04 -2.62
C GLU A 18 7.19 20.13 -2.21
N ALA A 19 8.38 20.74 -2.01
CA ALA A 19 9.60 20.00 -1.68
C ALA A 19 9.45 19.09 -0.44
N SER A 20 8.67 19.50 0.56
CA SER A 20 8.37 18.71 1.76
C SER A 20 7.59 17.42 1.48
N ILE A 21 6.61 17.50 0.59
CA ILE A 21 5.80 16.34 0.16
C ILE A 21 6.65 15.41 -0.70
N SER A 22 7.35 15.96 -1.69
CA SER A 22 8.24 15.21 -2.57
C SER A 22 9.33 14.47 -1.79
N GLU A 23 9.96 15.12 -0.80
CA GLU A 23 10.99 14.52 0.06
C GLU A 23 10.41 13.40 0.95
N LEU A 24 9.24 13.65 1.58
CA LEU A 24 8.55 12.66 2.41
C LEU A 24 8.23 11.40 1.61
N ILE A 25 7.60 11.55 0.44
CA ILE A 25 7.23 10.42 -0.43
C ILE A 25 8.50 9.70 -0.90
N SER A 26 9.48 10.42 -1.46
CA SER A 26 10.67 9.81 -2.05
C SER A 26 11.50 9.05 -1.02
N THR A 27 11.65 9.59 0.20
CA THR A 27 12.37 8.93 1.30
C THR A 27 11.65 7.66 1.72
N SER A 28 10.34 7.70 1.86
CA SER A 28 9.53 6.54 2.24
C SER A 28 9.57 5.43 1.18
N LEU A 29 9.49 5.80 -0.10
CA LEU A 29 9.56 4.84 -1.20
C LEU A 29 10.96 4.21 -1.32
N ARG A 30 12.04 4.97 -1.13
CA ARG A 30 13.40 4.43 -1.08
C ARG A 30 13.58 3.47 0.11
N PHE A 31 12.98 3.78 1.25
CA PHE A 31 13.04 2.91 2.43
C PHE A 31 12.40 1.55 2.18
N VAL A 32 11.31 1.48 1.40
CA VAL A 32 10.65 0.22 1.03
C VAL A 32 11.26 -0.46 -0.21
N GLY A 33 12.37 0.09 -0.75
CA GLY A 33 13.21 -0.59 -1.74
C GLY A 33 13.06 -0.11 -3.18
N PHE A 34 12.26 0.91 -3.48
CA PHE A 34 12.14 1.48 -4.82
C PHE A 34 13.36 2.34 -5.20
N ASP A 35 13.69 2.37 -6.50
CA ASP A 35 14.58 3.38 -7.08
C ASP A 35 13.77 4.62 -7.41
N VAL A 36 14.05 5.76 -6.76
CA VAL A 36 13.19 6.94 -6.82
C VAL A 36 13.94 8.15 -7.32
N ARG A 37 13.40 8.79 -8.36
CA ARG A 37 13.74 10.17 -8.77
C ARG A 37 12.59 11.11 -8.48
N THR A 38 12.90 12.40 -8.38
CA THR A 38 11.93 13.47 -8.13
C THR A 38 11.99 14.51 -9.23
N ALA A 39 10.88 15.21 -9.44
CA ALA A 39 10.79 16.40 -10.28
C ALA A 39 9.87 17.42 -9.59
N ALA A 40 10.19 18.70 -9.68
CA ALA A 40 9.46 19.79 -9.03
C ALA A 40 8.43 20.47 -9.95
N ASN A 41 8.36 20.11 -11.21
CA ASN A 41 7.44 20.69 -12.19
C ASN A 41 7.24 19.74 -13.38
N GLY A 42 6.26 20.03 -14.22
CA GLY A 42 5.90 19.20 -15.36
C GLY A 42 6.99 19.09 -16.44
N ALA A 43 7.69 20.18 -16.74
CA ALA A 43 8.77 20.17 -17.74
C ALA A 43 9.95 19.32 -17.28
N GLU A 44 10.28 19.35 -15.99
CA GLU A 44 11.29 18.47 -15.40
C GLU A 44 10.84 17.02 -15.39
N ALA A 45 9.57 16.78 -15.05
CA ALA A 45 8.99 15.44 -15.04
C ALA A 45 9.11 14.74 -16.39
N LEU A 46 8.82 15.44 -17.50
CA LEU A 46 8.96 14.91 -18.86
C LEU A 46 10.42 14.51 -19.15
N ARG A 47 11.38 15.37 -18.86
CA ARG A 47 12.81 15.07 -19.06
C ARG A 47 13.29 13.87 -18.25
N VAL A 48 12.90 13.84 -16.97
CA VAL A 48 13.28 12.73 -16.09
C VAL A 48 12.61 11.43 -16.51
N ALA A 49 11.37 11.48 -16.98
CA ALA A 49 10.65 10.30 -17.47
C ALA A 49 11.32 9.69 -18.71
N GLU A 50 11.80 10.52 -19.64
CA GLU A 50 12.52 10.06 -20.84
C GLU A 50 13.81 9.29 -20.50
N ASP A 51 14.63 9.86 -19.58
CA ASP A 51 15.91 9.27 -19.18
C ASP A 51 15.75 8.09 -18.25
N PHE A 52 14.88 8.24 -17.25
CA PHE A 52 14.75 7.29 -16.15
C PHE A 52 13.84 6.12 -16.46
N LYS A 53 12.89 6.32 -17.40
CA LYS A 53 11.87 5.34 -17.80
C LYS A 53 11.20 4.72 -16.58
N PRO A 54 10.49 5.51 -15.78
CA PRO A 54 9.86 5.03 -14.55
C PRO A 54 8.79 3.99 -14.88
N HIS A 55 8.66 2.98 -14.03
CA HIS A 55 7.61 1.98 -14.13
C HIS A 55 6.29 2.51 -13.58
N ALA A 56 6.35 3.44 -12.60
CA ALA A 56 5.20 4.21 -12.15
C ALA A 56 5.59 5.64 -11.77
N MET A 57 4.60 6.53 -11.78
CA MET A 57 4.73 7.93 -11.36
C MET A 57 3.71 8.24 -10.28
N VAL A 58 4.14 9.01 -9.26
CA VAL A 58 3.28 9.76 -8.36
C VAL A 58 3.29 11.19 -8.85
N LEU A 59 2.14 11.70 -9.28
CA LEU A 59 2.05 12.94 -10.04
C LEU A 59 1.02 13.89 -9.42
N ASP A 60 1.47 15.03 -8.90
CA ASP A 60 0.54 16.09 -8.50
C ASP A 60 -0.21 16.62 -9.72
N VAL A 61 -1.51 16.81 -9.56
CA VAL A 61 -2.35 17.45 -10.56
C VAL A 61 -2.00 18.93 -10.70
N MET A 62 -1.72 19.61 -9.58
CA MET A 62 -1.49 21.06 -9.53
C MET A 62 0.00 21.39 -9.57
N LEU A 63 0.62 21.42 -10.75
CA LEU A 63 2.00 21.83 -10.93
C LEU A 63 2.07 23.29 -11.42
N PRO A 64 3.19 23.99 -11.18
CA PRO A 64 3.29 25.43 -11.47
C PRO A 64 3.38 25.80 -12.95
N ASP A 65 3.74 24.87 -13.82
CA ASP A 65 4.01 25.10 -15.25
C ASP A 65 3.05 24.35 -16.19
N LEU A 66 2.79 23.08 -15.90
CA LEU A 66 1.91 22.21 -16.67
C LEU A 66 0.96 21.49 -15.72
N ASP A 67 -0.31 21.38 -16.08
CA ASP A 67 -1.25 20.51 -15.37
C ASP A 67 -0.75 19.06 -15.41
N GLY A 68 -0.84 18.33 -14.28
CA GLY A 68 -0.42 16.94 -14.21
C GLY A 68 -1.10 16.03 -15.23
N PHE A 69 -2.34 16.33 -15.61
CA PHE A 69 -3.04 15.62 -16.68
C PHE A 69 -2.38 15.85 -18.06
N GLU A 70 -1.88 17.06 -18.33
CA GLU A 70 -1.14 17.35 -19.54
C GLU A 70 0.21 16.63 -19.57
N VAL A 71 0.90 16.52 -18.43
CA VAL A 71 2.13 15.73 -18.29
C VAL A 71 1.85 14.26 -18.61
N CYS A 72 0.82 13.68 -18.01
CA CYS A 72 0.40 12.30 -18.28
C CYS A 72 0.09 12.08 -19.77
N LYS A 73 -0.68 12.98 -20.39
CA LYS A 73 -1.03 12.90 -21.81
C LYS A 73 0.20 12.93 -22.72
N LYS A 74 1.19 13.79 -22.42
CA LYS A 74 2.43 13.86 -23.20
C LYS A 74 3.23 12.57 -23.10
N ILE A 75 3.39 12.03 -21.88
CA ILE A 75 4.08 10.74 -21.62
C ILE A 75 3.40 9.60 -22.39
N ARG A 76 2.06 9.53 -22.39
CA ARG A 76 1.32 8.52 -23.16
C ARG A 76 1.53 8.67 -24.67
N ASN A 77 1.57 9.89 -25.19
CA ASN A 77 1.80 10.17 -26.62
C ASN A 77 3.21 9.78 -27.06
N GLU A 78 4.19 9.78 -26.15
CA GLU A 78 5.57 9.34 -26.41
C GLU A 78 5.72 7.81 -26.32
N GLY A 79 4.63 7.09 -26.05
CA GLY A 79 4.62 5.62 -25.99
C GLY A 79 5.30 5.05 -24.73
N VAL A 80 5.45 5.86 -23.69
CA VAL A 80 6.01 5.39 -22.42
C VAL A 80 4.89 4.71 -21.62
N ASP A 81 5.04 3.40 -21.44
CA ASP A 81 4.12 2.59 -20.63
C ASP A 81 4.52 2.69 -19.16
N THR A 82 4.02 3.75 -18.49
CA THR A 82 4.24 4.00 -17.06
C THR A 82 2.91 4.11 -16.34
N GLY A 83 2.76 3.46 -15.18
CA GLY A 83 1.57 3.61 -14.35
C GLY A 83 1.53 5.00 -13.70
N VAL A 84 0.38 5.68 -13.70
CA VAL A 84 0.26 7.02 -13.14
C VAL A 84 -0.74 7.05 -11.99
N LEU A 85 -0.24 7.35 -10.77
CA LEU A 85 -1.01 7.66 -9.58
C LEU A 85 -1.07 9.17 -9.40
N PHE A 86 -2.24 9.77 -9.59
CA PHE A 86 -2.43 11.19 -9.36
C PHE A 86 -2.60 11.51 -7.88
N LEU A 87 -1.95 12.59 -7.43
CA LEU A 87 -2.25 13.26 -6.17
C LEU A 87 -3.11 14.49 -6.44
N THR A 88 -4.21 14.66 -5.70
CA THR A 88 -5.13 15.78 -5.90
C THR A 88 -5.60 16.36 -4.57
N ALA A 89 -5.95 17.66 -4.55
CA ALA A 89 -6.62 18.27 -3.41
C ALA A 89 -8.07 17.75 -3.28
N LYS A 90 -8.62 17.77 -2.07
CA LYS A 90 -9.91 17.16 -1.69
C LYS A 90 -11.12 17.68 -2.48
N ASP A 91 -11.04 18.85 -3.10
CA ASP A 91 -12.16 19.55 -3.76
C ASP A 91 -12.34 19.19 -5.24
N GLY A 92 -11.50 18.35 -5.80
CA GLY A 92 -11.47 17.97 -7.22
C GLY A 92 -12.37 16.79 -7.59
N MET A 93 -13.66 16.75 -7.20
CA MET A 93 -14.55 15.66 -7.69
C MET A 93 -14.69 15.68 -9.22
N ASP A 94 -14.68 16.84 -9.84
CA ASP A 94 -14.72 16.99 -11.31
C ASP A 94 -13.39 16.56 -11.96
N ASP A 95 -12.28 16.64 -11.25
CA ASP A 95 -10.95 16.23 -11.73
C ASP A 95 -10.79 14.71 -11.76
N LYS A 96 -11.46 13.98 -10.85
CA LYS A 96 -11.45 12.50 -10.86
C LYS A 96 -12.06 11.90 -12.12
N VAL A 97 -13.15 12.50 -12.60
CA VAL A 97 -13.84 12.05 -13.84
C VAL A 97 -13.01 12.41 -15.07
N LYS A 98 -12.40 13.60 -15.11
CA LYS A 98 -11.51 14.03 -16.20
C LYS A 98 -10.26 13.17 -16.28
N GLY A 99 -9.65 12.87 -15.15
CA GLY A 99 -8.39 12.15 -15.13
C GLY A 99 -8.51 10.68 -15.56
N LEU A 100 -9.57 9.97 -15.18
CA LEU A 100 -9.85 8.61 -15.67
C LEU A 100 -10.05 8.58 -17.20
N THR A 101 -10.61 9.67 -17.76
CA THR A 101 -10.80 9.81 -19.21
C THR A 101 -9.50 10.17 -19.94
N LEU A 102 -8.50 10.74 -19.25
CA LEU A 102 -7.24 11.25 -19.82
C LEU A 102 -6.04 10.30 -19.62
N GLY A 103 -6.25 9.09 -19.10
CA GLY A 103 -5.22 8.04 -19.06
C GLY A 103 -4.48 7.88 -17.73
N GLY A 104 -5.01 8.43 -16.64
CA GLY A 104 -4.56 8.09 -15.27
C GLY A 104 -5.04 6.72 -14.85
N ASP A 105 -4.20 5.99 -14.12
CA ASP A 105 -4.51 4.61 -13.72
C ASP A 105 -5.10 4.53 -12.32
N ASP A 106 -4.79 5.50 -11.43
CA ASP A 106 -5.35 5.60 -10.08
C ASP A 106 -5.27 7.04 -9.52
N TYR A 107 -6.01 7.34 -8.45
CA TYR A 107 -6.12 8.65 -7.81
C TYR A 107 -6.05 8.55 -6.29
N MET A 108 -5.37 9.52 -5.67
CA MET A 108 -5.34 9.66 -4.23
C MET A 108 -5.49 11.14 -3.82
N THR A 109 -6.30 11.41 -2.81
CA THR A 109 -6.53 12.78 -2.32
C THR A 109 -5.57 13.14 -1.20
N LYS A 110 -5.04 14.38 -1.23
CA LYS A 110 -4.32 14.97 -0.11
C LYS A 110 -5.33 15.40 0.99
N PRO A 111 -5.10 15.15 2.29
CA PRO A 111 -3.97 14.41 2.86
C PRO A 111 -4.12 12.89 2.71
N PHE A 112 -3.02 12.18 2.58
CA PHE A 112 -2.96 10.73 2.37
C PHE A 112 -2.03 10.05 3.38
N SER A 113 -2.19 8.74 3.54
CA SER A 113 -1.23 7.92 4.27
C SER A 113 -0.15 7.36 3.34
N LEU A 114 1.10 7.27 3.83
CA LEU A 114 2.19 6.67 3.07
C LEU A 114 1.96 5.18 2.79
N GLU A 115 1.27 4.50 3.69
CA GLU A 115 0.90 3.08 3.51
C GLU A 115 -0.06 2.89 2.34
N GLU A 116 -1.08 3.75 2.25
CA GLU A 116 -2.02 3.75 1.13
C GLU A 116 -1.30 4.04 -0.19
N LEU A 117 -0.39 5.03 -0.20
CA LEU A 117 0.39 5.37 -1.38
C LEU A 117 1.22 4.19 -1.87
N VAL A 118 1.93 3.50 -0.96
CA VAL A 118 2.74 2.33 -1.31
C VAL A 118 1.88 1.18 -1.83
N ALA A 119 0.73 0.91 -1.19
CA ALA A 119 -0.20 -0.12 -1.63
C ALA A 119 -0.73 0.14 -3.05
N ARG A 120 -1.15 1.38 -3.34
CA ARG A 120 -1.64 1.78 -4.66
C ARG A 120 -0.55 1.72 -5.73
N LEU A 121 0.68 2.16 -5.42
CA LEU A 121 1.82 2.05 -6.33
C LEU A 121 2.15 0.60 -6.68
N ARG A 122 2.13 -0.30 -5.72
CA ARG A 122 2.34 -1.72 -5.96
C ARG A 122 1.24 -2.30 -6.87
N ALA A 123 -0.02 -1.97 -6.60
CA ALA A 123 -1.13 -2.39 -7.45
C ALA A 123 -1.00 -1.87 -8.90
N LEU A 124 -0.49 -0.67 -9.05
CA LEU A 124 -0.25 -0.04 -10.34
C LEU A 124 0.88 -0.74 -11.11
N LEU A 125 2.02 -0.97 -10.47
CA LEU A 125 3.19 -1.66 -11.05
C LEU A 125 2.84 -3.05 -11.56
N ARG A 126 1.94 -3.74 -10.90
CA ARG A 126 1.44 -5.04 -11.32
C ARG A 126 0.69 -4.99 -12.65
N ARG A 127 -0.14 -3.96 -12.87
CA ARG A 127 -0.91 -3.78 -14.11
C ARG A 127 -0.02 -3.47 -15.32
N THR A 128 1.11 -2.81 -15.12
CA THR A 128 2.06 -2.47 -16.19
C THR A 128 2.98 -3.63 -16.60
N GLY A 129 2.76 -4.83 -16.09
CA GLY A 129 3.49 -6.04 -16.50
C GLY A 129 4.98 -6.08 -16.11
N VAL A 130 5.43 -5.14 -15.31
CA VAL A 130 6.84 -5.08 -14.83
C VAL A 130 7.12 -6.19 -13.81
N ASP A 131 6.10 -6.83 -13.30
CA ASP A 131 6.16 -7.88 -12.29
C ASP A 131 6.03 -9.30 -12.87
N GLN A 132 6.56 -9.58 -14.05
CA GLN A 132 6.65 -10.98 -14.55
C GLN A 132 7.79 -11.79 -13.91
N ILE A 133 8.45 -11.26 -12.89
CA ILE A 133 9.47 -12.01 -12.12
C ILE A 133 8.93 -12.20 -10.69
N ALA A 134 8.37 -13.39 -10.48
CA ALA A 134 8.13 -14.03 -9.17
C ALA A 134 7.54 -13.12 -8.08
N ILE A 135 6.25 -12.81 -8.16
CA ILE A 135 5.53 -12.26 -7.03
C ILE A 135 4.82 -13.39 -6.29
N ASP A 136 5.57 -13.95 -5.37
CA ASP A 136 5.01 -14.61 -4.19
C ASP A 136 4.69 -13.56 -3.09
N ASP A 137 4.76 -12.25 -3.43
CA ASP A 137 4.82 -11.13 -2.47
C ASP A 137 3.46 -10.44 -2.21
N GLU A 138 2.39 -10.84 -2.89
CA GLU A 138 1.02 -10.42 -2.58
C GLU A 138 0.34 -11.35 -1.57
N LYS A 139 0.91 -12.52 -1.37
CA LYS A 139 0.47 -13.46 -0.36
C LYS A 139 1.34 -13.32 0.87
N MET A 140 0.81 -12.60 1.84
CA MET A 140 1.42 -12.65 3.16
C MET A 140 1.23 -14.05 3.72
N ARG A 141 2.32 -14.66 4.14
CA ARG A 141 2.30 -15.99 4.74
C ARG A 141 2.83 -15.95 6.16
N PHE A 142 2.10 -16.58 7.04
CA PHE A 142 2.54 -16.82 8.41
C PHE A 142 2.08 -18.21 8.86
N ALA A 143 3.02 -19.13 9.07
CA ALA A 143 2.74 -20.55 9.28
C ALA A 143 1.96 -21.14 8.07
N ASP A 144 0.77 -21.67 8.32
CA ASP A 144 -0.17 -22.20 7.33
C ASP A 144 -1.26 -21.21 6.93
N LEU A 145 -1.11 -19.94 7.36
CA LEU A 145 -2.00 -18.84 7.02
C LEU A 145 -1.48 -18.11 5.79
N GLU A 146 -2.32 -17.94 4.80
CA GLU A 146 -2.05 -17.15 3.59
C GLU A 146 -3.09 -16.06 3.46
N LEU A 147 -2.65 -14.83 3.24
CA LEU A 147 -3.49 -13.66 2.98
C LEU A 147 -3.07 -13.07 1.64
N ASP A 148 -4.00 -12.99 0.72
CA ASP A 148 -3.83 -12.40 -0.62
C ASP A 148 -4.51 -11.03 -0.65
N GLU A 149 -3.71 -9.95 -0.75
CA GLU A 149 -4.22 -8.58 -0.77
C GLU A 149 -4.93 -8.22 -2.07
N ALA A 150 -4.57 -8.87 -3.17
CA ALA A 150 -5.14 -8.58 -4.48
C ALA A 150 -6.54 -9.14 -4.63
N THR A 151 -6.74 -10.38 -4.15
CA THR A 151 -8.05 -11.05 -4.23
C THR A 151 -8.88 -10.86 -2.97
N HIS A 152 -8.33 -10.29 -1.89
CA HIS A 152 -8.92 -10.25 -0.55
C HIS A 152 -9.26 -11.65 0.01
N GLU A 153 -8.57 -12.66 -0.46
CA GLU A 153 -8.73 -14.03 0.04
C GLU A 153 -7.80 -14.30 1.22
N VAL A 154 -8.32 -15.05 2.17
CA VAL A 154 -7.53 -15.58 3.29
C VAL A 154 -7.71 -17.09 3.32
N ARG A 155 -6.61 -17.81 3.44
CA ARG A 155 -6.62 -19.28 3.58
C ARG A 155 -5.85 -19.69 4.82
N ARG A 156 -6.34 -20.71 5.51
CA ARG A 156 -5.65 -21.37 6.60
C ARG A 156 -5.65 -22.90 6.35
N ALA A 157 -4.49 -23.51 6.42
CA ALA A 157 -4.30 -24.94 6.07
C ALA A 157 -4.88 -25.28 4.68
N GLY A 158 -4.87 -24.34 3.73
CA GLY A 158 -5.43 -24.46 2.39
C GLY A 158 -6.94 -24.18 2.28
N GLU A 159 -7.67 -24.08 3.39
CA GLU A 159 -9.11 -23.77 3.40
C GLU A 159 -9.37 -22.27 3.30
N LEU A 160 -10.29 -21.86 2.42
CA LEU A 160 -10.71 -20.46 2.25
C LEU A 160 -11.54 -20.01 3.45
N LEU A 161 -11.17 -18.87 4.03
CA LEU A 161 -11.88 -18.27 5.16
C LEU A 161 -12.68 -17.06 4.69
N ASP A 162 -13.93 -16.97 5.10
CA ASP A 162 -14.78 -15.82 4.87
C ASP A 162 -14.55 -14.77 5.97
N LEU A 163 -13.80 -13.70 5.65
CA LEU A 163 -13.52 -12.59 6.53
C LEU A 163 -14.27 -11.34 6.06
N SER A 164 -14.85 -10.60 7.02
CA SER A 164 -15.33 -9.24 6.73
C SER A 164 -14.15 -8.31 6.43
N PRO A 165 -14.38 -7.15 5.76
CA PRO A 165 -13.31 -6.19 5.47
C PRO A 165 -12.52 -5.75 6.70
N THR A 166 -13.18 -5.57 7.85
CA THR A 166 -12.52 -5.21 9.12
C THR A 166 -11.70 -6.36 9.71
N GLU A 167 -12.20 -7.59 9.63
CA GLU A 167 -11.44 -8.78 10.05
C GLU A 167 -10.21 -8.99 9.18
N PHE A 168 -10.34 -8.76 7.87
CA PHE A 168 -9.23 -8.81 6.92
C PHE A 168 -8.16 -7.77 7.25
N ALA A 169 -8.54 -6.50 7.46
CA ALA A 169 -7.62 -5.43 7.83
C ALA A 169 -6.91 -5.72 9.17
N LEU A 170 -7.64 -6.24 10.15
CA LEU A 170 -7.07 -6.64 11.45
C LEU A 170 -6.07 -7.79 11.29
N LEU A 171 -6.43 -8.84 10.55
CA LEU A 171 -5.52 -9.96 10.30
C LEU A 171 -4.26 -9.52 9.57
N ARG A 172 -4.41 -8.71 8.53
CA ARG A 172 -3.30 -8.11 7.79
C ARG A 172 -2.34 -7.37 8.72
N TYR A 173 -2.89 -6.52 9.59
CA TYR A 173 -2.08 -5.77 10.55
C TYR A 173 -1.32 -6.70 11.52
N LEU A 174 -1.96 -7.77 11.99
CA LEU A 174 -1.32 -8.76 12.85
C LEU A 174 -0.22 -9.54 12.12
N ILE A 175 -0.39 -9.88 10.83
CA ILE A 175 0.62 -10.58 10.02
C ILE A 175 1.84 -9.69 9.80
N ILE A 176 1.65 -8.42 9.43
CA ILE A 176 2.76 -7.45 9.25
C ILE A 176 3.58 -7.30 10.53
N ASN A 177 2.93 -7.40 11.69
CA ASN A 177 3.56 -7.32 13.00
C ASN A 177 3.77 -8.70 13.65
N ALA A 178 3.89 -9.76 12.85
CA ALA A 178 4.06 -11.12 13.37
C ALA A 178 5.25 -11.18 14.37
N ASP A 179 5.09 -11.98 15.40
CA ASP A 179 6.01 -12.14 16.54
C ASP A 179 6.19 -10.90 17.44
N ARG A 180 5.59 -9.76 17.09
CA ARG A 180 5.58 -8.55 17.93
C ARG A 180 4.26 -8.42 18.65
N VAL A 181 4.29 -7.77 19.84
CA VAL A 181 3.07 -7.43 20.57
C VAL A 181 2.57 -6.08 20.05
N VAL A 182 1.33 -6.04 19.60
CA VAL A 182 0.63 -4.81 19.22
C VAL A 182 -0.41 -4.46 20.28
N SER A 183 -0.41 -3.22 20.75
CA SER A 183 -1.35 -2.74 21.74
C SER A 183 -2.74 -2.54 21.13
N LYS A 184 -3.79 -2.54 21.98
CA LYS A 184 -5.16 -2.23 21.53
C LYS A 184 -5.26 -0.86 20.88
N ALA A 185 -4.53 0.13 21.39
CA ALA A 185 -4.50 1.48 20.82
C ALA A 185 -3.89 1.49 19.42
N GLN A 186 -2.78 0.79 19.20
CA GLN A 186 -2.17 0.65 17.87
C GLN A 186 -3.09 -0.07 16.88
N ILE A 187 -3.76 -1.13 17.32
CA ILE A 187 -4.74 -1.85 16.48
C ILE A 187 -5.90 -0.92 16.12
N LEU A 188 -6.44 -0.18 17.09
CA LEU A 188 -7.56 0.73 16.90
C LEU A 188 -7.20 1.83 15.89
N ASP A 189 -6.04 2.46 16.07
CA ASP A 189 -5.53 3.53 15.21
C ASP A 189 -5.35 3.04 13.77
N HIS A 190 -4.80 1.84 13.59
CA HIS A 190 -4.49 1.31 12.26
C HIS A 190 -5.72 0.77 11.51
N VAL A 191 -6.62 0.06 12.19
CA VAL A 191 -7.75 -0.64 11.55
C VAL A 191 -8.99 0.24 11.43
N TRP A 192 -9.23 1.16 12.39
CA TRP A 192 -10.44 2.00 12.42
C TRP A 192 -10.20 3.46 12.07
N GLN A 193 -8.94 3.91 11.92
CA GLN A 193 -8.55 5.29 11.64
C GLN A 193 -9.00 6.32 12.71
N TYR A 194 -8.45 7.53 12.67
CA TYR A 194 -8.52 8.59 13.71
C TYR A 194 -9.92 9.07 14.12
N ASP A 195 -10.98 8.73 13.40
CA ASP A 195 -12.34 9.22 13.70
C ASP A 195 -13.17 8.32 14.62
N PHE A 196 -12.58 7.21 15.07
CA PHE A 196 -13.31 6.29 15.94
C PHE A 196 -13.28 6.76 17.40
N ARG A 197 -14.31 7.54 17.81
CA ARG A 197 -14.59 7.90 19.22
C ARG A 197 -15.23 6.73 20.01
N GLY A 198 -14.98 5.50 19.59
CA GLY A 198 -15.60 4.31 20.15
C GLY A 198 -14.82 3.65 21.29
N ASP A 199 -15.49 2.72 21.93
CA ASP A 199 -14.95 1.91 23.04
C ASP A 199 -13.81 1.00 22.54
N MET A 200 -12.69 0.94 23.28
CA MET A 200 -11.58 0.00 23.04
C MET A 200 -12.02 -1.48 23.05
N GLY A 201 -13.20 -1.77 23.58
CA GLY A 201 -13.84 -3.09 23.54
C GLY A 201 -14.13 -3.63 22.14
N ILE A 202 -14.16 -2.75 21.12
CA ILE A 202 -14.35 -3.18 19.73
C ILE A 202 -13.19 -4.07 19.25
N VAL A 203 -11.96 -3.76 19.65
CA VAL A 203 -10.77 -4.56 19.32
C VAL A 203 -10.92 -5.99 19.86
N GLU A 204 -11.38 -6.12 21.11
CA GLU A 204 -11.61 -7.42 21.76
C GLU A 204 -12.67 -8.24 21.02
N THR A 205 -13.73 -7.57 20.58
CA THR A 205 -14.82 -8.19 19.82
C THR A 205 -14.31 -8.75 18.49
N TYR A 206 -13.58 -7.95 17.70
CA TYR A 206 -13.06 -8.39 16.43
C TYR A 206 -11.93 -9.43 16.54
N ILE A 207 -11.10 -9.35 17.57
CA ILE A 207 -10.15 -10.42 17.92
C ILE A 207 -10.90 -11.73 18.23
N SER A 208 -12.03 -11.65 18.94
CA SER A 208 -12.85 -12.83 19.22
C SER A 208 -13.45 -13.44 17.93
N TYR A 209 -13.95 -12.60 17.02
CA TYR A 209 -14.46 -13.06 15.72
C TYR A 209 -13.37 -13.68 14.88
N LEU A 210 -12.23 -13.02 14.79
CA LEU A 210 -11.09 -13.51 14.03
C LEU A 210 -10.57 -14.86 14.57
N ARG A 211 -10.48 -15.02 15.89
CA ARG A 211 -10.11 -16.31 16.52
C ARG A 211 -11.06 -17.44 16.18
N LYS A 212 -12.36 -17.20 16.12
CA LYS A 212 -13.33 -18.23 15.74
C LYS A 212 -13.08 -18.79 14.34
N LYS A 213 -12.47 -18.01 13.45
CA LYS A 213 -12.18 -18.38 12.08
C LYS A 213 -10.74 -18.88 11.93
N ILE A 214 -9.78 -18.16 12.47
CA ILE A 214 -8.35 -18.47 12.35
C ILE A 214 -7.92 -19.56 13.33
N ASP A 215 -8.27 -19.46 14.61
CA ASP A 215 -7.86 -20.40 15.66
C ASP A 215 -8.84 -21.58 15.79
N ALA A 216 -9.75 -21.77 14.82
CA ALA A 216 -10.48 -23.02 14.63
C ALA A 216 -9.54 -24.14 14.14
N PHE A 217 -8.36 -23.79 13.66
CA PHE A 217 -7.29 -24.68 13.22
C PHE A 217 -6.17 -24.75 14.27
N ASP A 218 -5.53 -25.89 14.38
CA ASP A 218 -4.35 -26.06 15.23
C ASP A 218 -3.04 -25.81 14.47
N PRO A 219 -2.06 -25.17 15.09
CA PRO A 219 -2.10 -24.52 16.41
C PRO A 219 -2.74 -23.13 16.35
N PRO A 220 -3.33 -22.63 17.48
CA PRO A 220 -3.84 -21.26 17.54
C PRO A 220 -2.70 -20.24 17.37
N LEU A 221 -2.92 -19.22 16.56
CA LEU A 221 -1.90 -18.24 16.18
C LEU A 221 -2.07 -16.88 16.89
N ILE A 222 -3.30 -16.53 17.31
CA ILE A 222 -3.58 -15.23 17.90
C ILE A 222 -3.51 -15.33 19.44
N HIS A 223 -2.47 -14.75 20.03
CA HIS A 223 -2.21 -14.79 21.47
C HIS A 223 -2.51 -13.46 22.15
N THR A 224 -3.12 -13.51 23.34
CA THR A 224 -3.30 -12.34 24.20
C THR A 224 -2.08 -12.17 25.09
N VAL A 225 -1.52 -10.96 25.11
CA VAL A 225 -0.51 -10.55 26.09
C VAL A 225 -1.23 -9.67 27.12
N ARG A 226 -1.51 -10.26 28.30
CA ARG A 226 -2.33 -9.61 29.34
C ARG A 226 -1.79 -8.22 29.70
N GLY A 227 -2.68 -7.23 29.75
CA GLY A 227 -2.34 -5.84 30.06
C GLY A 227 -1.61 -5.07 28.96
N VAL A 228 -1.22 -5.72 27.82
CA VAL A 228 -0.47 -5.09 26.73
C VAL A 228 -1.27 -5.07 25.43
N GLY A 229 -1.68 -6.24 24.91
CA GLY A 229 -2.36 -6.33 23.62
C GLY A 229 -2.38 -7.74 23.05
N TYR A 230 -2.14 -7.85 21.75
CA TYR A 230 -2.22 -9.11 21.01
C TYR A 230 -0.95 -9.35 20.18
N ARG A 231 -0.71 -10.61 19.86
CA ARG A 231 0.42 -11.03 19.04
C ARG A 231 0.03 -12.23 18.19
N LEU A 232 0.35 -12.17 16.90
CA LEU A 232 0.32 -13.33 16.02
C LEU A 232 1.66 -14.06 16.16
N ARG A 233 1.66 -15.35 16.54
CA ARG A 233 2.88 -16.14 16.64
C ARG A 233 2.58 -17.64 16.60
N MET A 234 3.56 -18.42 16.20
CA MET A 234 3.56 -19.87 16.42
C MET A 234 3.73 -20.16 17.92
N PRO A 235 2.99 -21.13 18.48
CA PRO A 235 3.27 -21.58 19.85
C PRO A 235 4.72 -22.11 19.95
N PRO A 236 5.39 -21.94 21.11
CA PRO A 236 6.69 -22.54 21.32
C PRO A 236 6.58 -24.06 21.23
N LYS A 237 7.55 -24.66 20.56
CA LYS A 237 7.71 -26.12 20.52
C LYS A 237 7.98 -26.66 21.89
#